data_852b2e7b2f71ab3424eb802eed1ffffe
#
_entry.id   852b2e7b2f71ab3424eb802eed1ffffe
#
_cell.length_a   1.000
_cell.length_b   1.000
_cell.length_c   1.000
_cell.angle_alpha   90.00
_cell.angle_beta   90.00
_cell.angle_gamma   90.00
#
_symmetry.space_group_name_H-M   'P 1'
#
loop_
_entity.id
_entity.type
_entity.pdbx_description
1 polymer ?
#
loop_
_entity_poly.entity_id
_entity_poly.type
_entity_poly.pdbx_seq_one_letter_code
_entity_poly.pdbx_strand_id
1 'polypeptide(L)'
;MPASNITRLKSSSIEVIYATEAVLSDVANWLDQKIPVIAFVQTAQLDYWQKHPAQHAVLIVAIDNDSVYLLDPARNADIVTVSIAEFLLAWDDMEFSYAVI
;
A
#
# COMPACT_ATOMS: atom_id res chain seq x y z
N MET A 1 5.80 -11.46 16.97
CA MET A 1 5.43 -10.53 15.87
C MET A 1 4.29 -9.64 16.34
N PRO A 2 4.46 -8.34 16.26
CA PRO A 2 3.35 -7.48 16.64
C PRO A 2 2.17 -7.65 15.69
N ALA A 3 0.97 -7.64 16.23
CA ALA A 3 -0.24 -7.66 15.42
C ALA A 3 -0.46 -6.28 14.79
N SER A 4 -1.02 -6.24 13.60
CA SER A 4 -1.42 -4.99 12.99
C SER A 4 -2.55 -4.35 13.79
N ASN A 5 -2.49 -3.02 13.94
CA ASN A 5 -3.59 -2.27 14.53
C ASN A 5 -4.66 -2.09 13.44
N ILE A 6 -5.80 -2.74 13.61
CA ILE A 6 -6.86 -2.76 12.59
C ILE A 6 -8.09 -2.01 13.11
N THR A 7 -8.58 -1.11 12.29
CA THR A 7 -9.82 -0.38 12.54
C THR A 7 -10.80 -0.64 11.42
N ARG A 8 -12.05 -0.97 11.76
CA ARG A 8 -13.13 -1.17 10.80
C ARG A 8 -14.09 0.00 10.89
N LEU A 9 -14.34 0.63 9.75
CA LEU A 9 -15.27 1.73 9.63
C LEU A 9 -16.43 1.29 8.75
N LYS A 10 -17.65 1.44 9.26
CA LYS A 10 -18.86 1.14 8.49
C LYS A 10 -19.62 2.42 8.20
N SER A 11 -20.03 2.57 6.95
CA SER A 11 -20.89 3.66 6.52
C SER A 11 -21.92 3.09 5.54
N SER A 12 -23.20 3.15 5.90
CA SER A 12 -24.32 2.61 5.12
C SER A 12 -24.06 1.16 4.64
N SER A 13 -23.59 0.98 3.40
CA SER A 13 -23.37 -0.33 2.81
C SER A 13 -21.88 -0.63 2.55
N ILE A 14 -20.96 0.24 3.00
CA ILE A 14 -19.53 0.10 2.74
C ILE A 14 -18.82 -0.14 4.07
N GLU A 15 -17.98 -1.17 4.10
CA GLU A 15 -17.07 -1.42 5.20
C GLU A 15 -15.65 -1.13 4.74
N VAL A 16 -14.94 -0.25 5.46
CA VAL A 16 -13.54 0.07 5.21
C VAL A 16 -12.71 -0.48 6.35
N ILE A 17 -11.67 -1.23 6.01
CA ILE A 17 -10.71 -1.74 6.98
C ILE A 17 -9.42 -0.92 6.82
N TYR A 18 -8.98 -0.31 7.91
CA TYR A 18 -7.74 0.47 7.96
C TYR A 18 -6.81 -0.17 8.96
N ALA A 19 -5.53 -0.29 8.61
CA ALA A 19 -4.53 -0.89 9.48
C ALA A 19 -3.24 -0.07 9.49
N THR A 20 -2.53 -0.13 10.63
CA THR A 20 -1.19 0.44 10.77
C THR A 20 -0.25 -0.63 11.31
N GLU A 21 1.05 -0.38 11.23
CA GLU A 21 2.09 -1.30 11.70
C GLU A 21 1.96 -2.69 11.05
N ALA A 22 1.51 -2.70 9.80
CA ALA A 22 1.33 -3.93 9.06
C ALA A 22 2.67 -4.46 8.54
N VAL A 23 2.67 -5.71 8.10
CA VAL A 23 3.82 -6.31 7.40
C VAL A 23 3.38 -6.72 6.00
N LEU A 24 4.34 -6.97 5.12
CA LEU A 24 4.04 -7.25 3.72
C LEU A 24 3.16 -8.50 3.55
N SER A 25 3.28 -9.48 4.44
CA SER A 25 2.44 -10.68 4.39
C SER A 25 0.96 -10.36 4.65
N ASP A 26 0.65 -9.31 5.42
CA ASP A 26 -0.74 -8.87 5.60
C ASP A 26 -1.33 -8.43 4.26
N VAL A 27 -0.56 -7.67 3.49
CA VAL A 27 -0.97 -7.22 2.16
C VAL A 27 -1.13 -8.41 1.23
N ALA A 28 -0.17 -9.34 1.25
CA ALA A 28 -0.24 -10.55 0.42
C ALA A 28 -1.49 -11.38 0.71
N ASN A 29 -1.90 -11.48 1.97
CA ASN A 29 -3.12 -12.20 2.35
C ASN A 29 -4.37 -11.57 1.74
N TRP A 30 -4.46 -10.23 1.71
CA TRP A 30 -5.58 -9.57 1.06
C TRP A 30 -5.58 -9.80 -0.45
N LEU A 31 -4.39 -9.72 -1.07
CA LEU A 31 -4.26 -9.96 -2.51
C LEU A 31 -4.62 -11.41 -2.88
N ASP A 32 -4.30 -12.39 -2.03
CA ASP A 32 -4.68 -13.78 -2.24
C ASP A 32 -6.20 -13.96 -2.26
N GLN A 33 -6.93 -13.08 -1.57
CA GLN A 33 -8.39 -13.05 -1.60
C GLN A 33 -8.93 -12.19 -2.73
N LYS A 34 -8.04 -11.72 -3.64
CA LYS A 34 -8.38 -10.85 -4.76
C LYS A 34 -8.93 -9.49 -4.32
N ILE A 35 -8.46 -9.01 -3.18
CA ILE A 35 -8.82 -7.72 -2.62
C ILE A 35 -7.61 -6.80 -2.77
N PRO A 36 -7.68 -5.77 -3.62
CA PRO A 36 -6.60 -4.79 -3.73
C PRO A 36 -6.42 -4.00 -2.44
N VAL A 37 -5.19 -3.58 -2.18
CA VAL A 37 -4.84 -2.88 -0.94
C VAL A 37 -4.42 -1.45 -1.27
N ILE A 38 -5.00 -0.48 -0.58
CA ILE A 38 -4.58 0.92 -0.68
C ILE A 38 -3.47 1.12 0.33
N ALA A 39 -2.24 1.36 -0.15
CA ALA A 39 -1.10 1.62 0.72
C ALA A 39 -0.82 3.12 0.78
N PHE A 40 -0.51 3.61 1.98
CA PHE A 40 -0.14 5.00 2.18
C PHE A 40 1.38 5.07 2.23
N VAL A 41 1.96 5.90 1.38
CA VAL A 41 3.41 5.94 1.18
C VAL A 41 3.93 7.36 1.17
N GLN A 42 5.25 7.50 1.46
CA GLN A 42 5.97 8.74 1.29
C GLN A 42 6.70 8.67 -0.07
N THR A 43 6.31 9.51 -1.00
CA THR A 43 6.78 9.45 -2.38
C THR A 43 8.26 9.78 -2.55
N ALA A 44 8.88 10.45 -1.58
CA ALA A 44 10.32 10.76 -1.66
C ALA A 44 11.18 9.51 -1.81
N GLN A 45 10.69 8.35 -1.37
CA GLN A 45 11.42 7.08 -1.45
C GLN A 45 11.17 6.33 -2.77
N LEU A 46 10.27 6.83 -3.61
CA LEU A 46 9.89 6.16 -4.86
C LEU A 46 10.58 6.86 -6.04
N ASP A 47 11.41 6.12 -6.78
CA ASP A 47 12.18 6.68 -7.88
C ASP A 47 11.31 7.28 -8.97
N TYR A 48 10.16 6.68 -9.27
CA TYR A 48 9.28 7.20 -10.32
C TYR A 48 8.64 8.55 -9.95
N TRP A 49 8.71 8.94 -8.68
CA TRP A 49 8.31 10.28 -8.22
C TRP A 49 9.46 11.26 -8.25
N GLN A 50 10.66 10.83 -8.74
CA GLN A 50 11.86 11.65 -8.82
C GLN A 50 12.20 12.30 -7.47
N LYS A 51 11.97 11.56 -6.40
CA LYS A 51 12.22 11.96 -5.00
C LYS A 51 11.46 13.21 -4.57
N HIS A 52 10.37 13.54 -5.26
CA HIS A 52 9.49 14.63 -4.86
C HIS A 52 8.67 14.20 -3.63
N PRO A 53 8.80 14.87 -2.48
CA PRO A 53 8.15 14.41 -1.25
C PRO A 53 6.66 14.73 -1.25
N ALA A 54 5.85 13.72 -0.96
CA ALA A 54 4.42 13.86 -0.72
C ALA A 54 3.90 12.64 0.02
N GLN A 55 2.87 12.82 0.82
CA GLN A 55 2.08 11.71 1.35
C GLN A 55 1.07 11.33 0.28
N HIS A 56 1.01 10.05 -0.05
CA HIS A 56 0.23 9.60 -1.20
C HIS A 56 -0.35 8.21 -0.96
N ALA A 57 -1.45 7.93 -1.62
CA ALA A 57 -2.08 6.61 -1.60
C ALA A 57 -1.93 5.95 -2.96
N VAL A 58 -1.47 4.71 -2.98
CA VAL A 58 -1.35 3.89 -4.18
C VAL A 58 -2.09 2.58 -3.97
N LEU A 59 -2.58 1.98 -5.07
CA LEU A 59 -3.27 0.70 -5.00
C LEU A 59 -2.29 -0.42 -5.32
N ILE A 60 -2.09 -1.35 -4.38
CA ILE A 60 -1.27 -2.53 -4.62
C ILE A 60 -2.14 -3.58 -5.30
N VAL A 61 -1.72 -4.05 -6.47
CA VAL A 61 -2.47 -5.04 -7.23
C VAL A 61 -1.79 -6.41 -7.28
N ALA A 62 -0.46 -6.45 -7.07
CA ALA A 62 0.27 -7.71 -7.04
C ALA A 62 1.61 -7.52 -6.34
N ILE A 63 2.17 -8.62 -5.83
CA ILE A 63 3.50 -8.69 -5.23
C ILE A 63 4.14 -9.97 -5.73
N ASP A 64 5.39 -9.90 -6.15
CA ASP A 64 6.19 -11.10 -6.43
C ASP A 64 7.43 -11.13 -5.53
N ASN A 65 8.41 -11.97 -5.85
CA ASN A 65 9.59 -12.15 -5.00
C ASN A 65 10.48 -10.90 -4.93
N ASP A 66 10.43 -10.03 -5.94
CA ASP A 66 11.33 -8.89 -6.07
C ASP A 66 10.61 -7.55 -6.11
N SER A 67 9.33 -7.54 -6.45
CA SER A 67 8.65 -6.32 -6.85
C SER A 67 7.24 -6.21 -6.30
N VAL A 68 6.80 -4.95 -6.20
CA VAL A 68 5.42 -4.59 -5.89
C VAL A 68 4.85 -3.87 -7.12
N TYR A 69 3.65 -4.25 -7.52
CA TYR A 69 2.97 -3.68 -8.69
C TYR A 69 1.86 -2.76 -8.19
N LEU A 70 1.94 -1.49 -8.58
CA LEU A 70 1.08 -0.44 -8.08
C LEU A 70 0.25 0.18 -9.21
N LEU A 71 -1.00 0.53 -8.90
CA LEU A 71 -1.76 1.50 -9.69
C LEU A 71 -1.70 2.82 -8.94
N ASP A 72 -1.14 3.83 -9.58
CA ASP A 72 -1.00 5.16 -8.99
C ASP A 72 -1.94 6.13 -9.70
N PRO A 73 -2.95 6.67 -9.00
CA PRO A 73 -3.88 7.62 -9.61
C PRO A 73 -3.20 8.86 -10.19
N ALA A 74 -2.07 9.28 -9.62
CA ALA A 74 -1.31 10.43 -10.11
C ALA A 74 -0.57 10.14 -11.42
N ARG A 75 -0.55 8.88 -11.87
CA ARG A 75 0.12 8.42 -13.09
C ARG A 75 -0.85 7.82 -14.08
N ASN A 76 -2.06 8.36 -14.18
CA ASN A 76 -3.11 7.90 -15.09
C ASN A 76 -3.52 6.44 -14.83
N ALA A 77 -3.32 5.97 -13.61
CA ALA A 77 -3.62 4.58 -13.20
C ALA A 77 -2.87 3.51 -14.01
N ASP A 78 -1.70 3.86 -14.58
CA ASP A 78 -0.83 2.86 -15.19
C ASP A 78 -0.16 2.02 -14.10
N ILE A 79 0.12 0.76 -14.41
CA ILE A 79 0.82 -0.11 -13.48
C ILE A 79 2.29 0.30 -13.41
N VAL A 80 2.75 0.58 -12.20
CA VAL A 80 4.14 0.92 -11.92
C VAL A 80 4.75 -0.23 -11.12
N THR A 81 5.94 -0.67 -11.52
CA THR A 81 6.67 -1.72 -10.81
C THR A 81 7.78 -1.08 -9.98
N VAL A 82 7.79 -1.36 -8.69
CA VAL A 82 8.85 -0.89 -7.79
C VAL A 82 9.46 -2.08 -7.06
N SER A 83 10.73 -1.96 -6.66
CA SER A 83 11.34 -3.01 -5.85
C SER A 83 10.68 -3.08 -4.47
N ILE A 84 10.71 -4.27 -3.87
CA ILE A 84 10.18 -4.44 -2.50
C ILE A 84 10.92 -3.51 -1.54
N ALA A 85 12.25 -3.40 -1.66
CA ALA A 85 13.04 -2.56 -0.76
C ALA A 85 12.61 -1.09 -0.84
N GLU A 86 12.43 -0.57 -2.05
CA GLU A 86 11.98 0.81 -2.27
C GLU A 86 10.58 1.02 -1.71
N PHE A 87 9.67 0.07 -1.98
CA PHE A 87 8.31 0.15 -1.46
C PHE A 87 8.30 0.15 0.07
N LEU A 88 9.09 -0.72 0.71
CA LEU A 88 9.12 -0.80 2.17
C LEU A 88 9.61 0.49 2.80
N LEU A 89 10.59 1.17 2.21
CA LEU A 89 11.05 2.47 2.70
C LEU A 89 9.94 3.52 2.61
N ALA A 90 9.24 3.58 1.49
CA ALA A 90 8.15 4.53 1.30
C ALA A 90 6.98 4.26 2.25
N TRP A 91 6.71 2.99 2.50
CA TRP A 91 5.62 2.54 3.35
C TRP A 91 5.96 2.73 4.84
N ASP A 92 7.21 2.48 5.23
CA ASP A 92 7.69 2.68 6.61
C ASP A 92 7.46 4.13 7.06
N ASP A 93 7.73 5.10 6.19
CA ASP A 93 7.54 6.51 6.50
C ASP A 93 6.06 6.87 6.78
N MET A 94 5.14 5.97 6.46
CA MET A 94 3.70 6.11 6.73
C MET A 94 3.21 5.04 7.70
N GLU A 95 4.10 4.55 8.58
CA GLU A 95 3.79 3.59 9.64
C GLU A 95 3.20 2.28 9.11
N PHE A 96 3.60 1.86 7.91
CA PHE A 96 3.09 0.64 7.28
C PHE A 96 1.56 0.60 7.27
N SER A 97 0.94 1.72 6.92
CA SER A 97 -0.51 1.82 6.93
C SER A 97 -1.14 1.44 5.59
N TYR A 98 -2.29 0.81 5.65
CA TYR A 98 -3.06 0.46 4.46
C TYR A 98 -4.56 0.50 4.75
N ALA A 99 -5.35 0.48 3.69
CA ALA A 99 -6.80 0.33 3.79
C ALA A 99 -7.30 -0.65 2.72
N VAL A 100 -8.38 -1.35 3.03
CA VAL A 100 -9.13 -2.17 2.05
C VAL A 100 -10.60 -1.85 2.20
N ILE A 101 -11.33 -2.00 1.10
CA ILE A 101 -12.77 -1.73 1.04
C ILE A 101 -13.51 -3.02 0.74
#